data_dd60eafd85ef7e8d87b1de18e59416b6
#
_entry.id   dd60eafd85ef7e8d87b1de18e59416b6
#
_cell.length_a   1.000
_cell.length_b   1.000
_cell.length_c   1.000
_cell.angle_alpha   90.00
_cell.angle_beta   90.00
_cell.angle_gamma   90.00
#
_symmetry.space_group_name_H-M   'P 1'
#
loop_
_entity.id
_entity.type
_entity.pdbx_description
1 polymer ?
#
loop_
_entity_poly.entity_id
_entity_poly.type
_entity_poly.pdbx_seq_one_letter_code
_entity_poly.pdbx_strand_id
1 'polypeptide(L)'
;NRVPYKSAPETEAWVSDSIDVAKALGCKNILLAFFSAGDLRNDPAGKKEVIRRLKKVAPKAETADVVLGIESWLSAEEHLEILSAVGSSHVKVYYDLANATKMGYDIFKEIALLGAENICEIHFKENGQLLGQGKVDFERVKVSLDNIGYKGWYIMEGAIPKGMEVLPAYRQNLNFVSQLMKS
;
A
#
# COMPACT_ATOMS: atom_id res chain seq x y z
N ASN A 1 -11.61 5.52 7.19
CA ASN A 1 -10.84 6.48 7.99
C ASN A 1 -11.74 7.56 8.56
N ARG A 2 -12.30 7.31 9.77
CA ARG A 2 -13.14 8.30 10.47
C ARG A 2 -12.30 9.38 11.16
N VAL A 3 -11.03 9.06 11.45
CA VAL A 3 -10.07 9.95 12.10
C VAL A 3 -8.83 10.07 11.22
N PRO A 4 -8.75 11.08 10.34
CA PRO A 4 -7.72 11.14 9.32
C PRO A 4 -6.37 11.62 9.86
N TYR A 5 -5.30 10.93 9.50
CA TYR A 5 -3.93 11.26 9.91
C TYR A 5 -3.48 12.66 9.49
N LYS A 6 -4.02 13.18 8.39
CA LYS A 6 -3.70 14.53 7.89
C LYS A 6 -4.25 15.70 8.74
N SER A 7 -5.18 15.46 9.66
CA SER A 7 -5.88 16.54 10.37
C SER A 7 -6.13 16.28 11.84
N ALA A 8 -6.39 15.04 12.25
CA ALA A 8 -6.68 14.72 13.65
C ALA A 8 -5.38 14.61 14.47
N PRO A 9 -5.18 15.45 15.51
CA PRO A 9 -3.92 15.51 16.25
C PRO A 9 -3.58 14.22 16.99
N GLU A 10 -4.57 13.53 17.52
CA GLU A 10 -4.43 12.27 18.27
C GLU A 10 -3.80 11.14 17.42
N THR A 11 -3.97 11.17 16.11
CA THR A 11 -3.45 10.13 15.22
C THR A 11 -1.92 10.13 15.15
N GLU A 12 -1.26 11.22 15.47
CA GLU A 12 0.20 11.29 15.54
C GLU A 12 0.73 10.37 16.66
N ALA A 13 0.08 10.40 17.84
CA ALA A 13 0.39 9.49 18.94
C ALA A 13 0.06 8.05 18.56
N TRP A 14 -1.11 7.78 17.96
CA TRP A 14 -1.50 6.42 17.58
C TRP A 14 -0.53 5.76 16.60
N VAL A 15 -0.03 6.49 15.60
CA VAL A 15 1.00 5.98 14.68
C VAL A 15 2.30 5.72 15.43
N SER A 16 2.71 6.61 16.33
CA SER A 16 3.89 6.38 17.17
C SER A 16 3.76 5.14 18.04
N ASP A 17 2.61 4.94 18.69
CA ASP A 17 2.37 3.79 19.56
C ASP A 17 2.27 2.48 18.76
N SER A 18 1.70 2.54 17.54
CA SER A 18 1.61 1.37 16.67
C SER A 18 2.98 0.82 16.25
N ILE A 19 4.03 1.64 16.23
CA ILE A 19 5.41 1.18 15.99
C ILE A 19 5.90 0.28 17.13
N ASP A 20 5.61 0.63 18.39
CA ASP A 20 6.00 -0.19 19.54
C ASP A 20 5.25 -1.53 19.51
N VAL A 21 3.95 -1.48 19.16
CA VAL A 21 3.13 -2.70 19.01
C VAL A 21 3.65 -3.57 17.88
N ALA A 22 3.94 -3.01 16.70
CA ALA A 22 4.48 -3.75 15.57
C ALA A 22 5.80 -4.42 15.93
N LYS A 23 6.72 -3.69 16.58
CA LYS A 23 7.99 -4.23 17.08
C LYS A 23 7.77 -5.39 18.04
N ALA A 24 6.86 -5.23 19.02
CA ALA A 24 6.57 -6.26 20.01
C ALA A 24 5.97 -7.53 19.38
N LEU A 25 5.19 -7.40 18.31
CA LEU A 25 4.60 -8.50 17.55
C LEU A 25 5.53 -9.08 16.48
N GLY A 26 6.69 -8.49 16.23
CA GLY A 26 7.61 -8.88 15.16
C GLY A 26 7.10 -8.51 13.75
N CYS A 27 6.12 -7.59 13.65
CA CYS A 27 5.63 -7.08 12.38
C CYS A 27 6.60 -6.06 11.78
N LYS A 28 6.82 -6.15 10.46
CA LYS A 28 7.76 -5.26 9.76
C LYS A 28 7.10 -4.06 9.11
N ASN A 29 5.81 -4.15 8.79
CA ASN A 29 5.10 -3.09 8.08
C ASN A 29 3.85 -2.66 8.86
N ILE A 30 3.57 -1.36 8.82
CA ILE A 30 2.32 -0.75 9.30
C ILE A 30 1.67 -0.06 8.12
N LEU A 31 0.45 -0.47 7.79
CA LEU A 31 -0.34 0.17 6.74
C LEU A 31 -0.96 1.48 7.27
N LEU A 32 -0.66 2.58 6.60
CA LEU A 32 -1.26 3.89 6.81
C LEU A 32 -2.20 4.22 5.64
N ALA A 33 -3.50 4.08 5.86
CA ALA A 33 -4.52 4.22 4.83
C ALA A 33 -5.03 5.66 4.70
N PHE A 34 -4.96 6.21 3.47
CA PHE A 34 -5.36 7.59 3.15
C PHE A 34 -6.54 7.62 2.18
N PHE A 35 -7.72 7.26 2.68
CA PHE A 35 -8.97 7.21 1.92
C PHE A 35 -10.07 8.04 2.56
N SER A 36 -11.16 8.32 1.83
CA SER A 36 -12.33 9.05 2.33
C SER A 36 -11.94 10.41 2.95
N ALA A 37 -12.19 10.65 4.24
CA ALA A 37 -11.77 11.87 4.93
C ALA A 37 -10.25 12.06 4.97
N GLY A 38 -9.48 10.99 4.80
CA GLY A 38 -8.01 10.99 4.74
C GLY A 38 -7.44 11.15 3.33
N ASP A 39 -8.25 11.23 2.29
CA ASP A 39 -7.79 11.33 0.90
C ASP A 39 -6.88 12.55 0.70
N LEU A 40 -5.74 12.31 0.05
CA LEU A 40 -4.69 13.32 -0.18
C LEU A 40 -4.72 13.92 -1.59
N ARG A 41 -5.57 13.42 -2.50
CA ARG A 41 -5.69 13.96 -3.85
C ARG A 41 -6.19 15.41 -3.80
N ASN A 42 -5.56 16.27 -4.58
CA ASN A 42 -5.90 17.69 -4.62
C ASN A 42 -5.89 18.40 -3.25
N ASP A 43 -5.11 17.88 -2.29
CA ASP A 43 -4.99 18.40 -0.93
C ASP A 43 -3.50 18.68 -0.57
N PRO A 44 -2.92 19.76 -1.09
CA PRO A 44 -1.52 20.10 -0.80
C PRO A 44 -1.28 20.40 0.68
N ALA A 45 -2.28 20.94 1.39
CA ALA A 45 -2.17 21.20 2.83
C ALA A 45 -2.13 19.89 3.62
N GLY A 46 -2.99 18.93 3.27
CA GLY A 46 -3.01 17.59 3.87
C GLY A 46 -1.72 16.85 3.59
N LYS A 47 -1.20 16.85 2.35
CA LYS A 47 0.11 16.26 2.02
C LYS A 47 1.23 16.87 2.87
N LYS A 48 1.29 18.20 2.98
CA LYS A 48 2.29 18.89 3.79
C LYS A 48 2.23 18.48 5.27
N GLU A 49 1.03 18.34 5.83
CA GLU A 49 0.85 17.91 7.22
C GLU A 49 1.25 16.44 7.42
N VAL A 50 0.88 15.54 6.49
CA VAL A 50 1.31 14.14 6.52
C VAL A 50 2.83 14.03 6.46
N ILE A 51 3.49 14.77 5.57
CA ILE A 51 4.95 14.81 5.48
C ILE A 51 5.57 15.27 6.81
N ARG A 52 5.04 16.34 7.41
CA ARG A 52 5.51 16.86 8.71
C ARG A 52 5.42 15.79 9.80
N ARG A 53 4.30 15.08 9.88
CA ARG A 53 4.07 14.03 10.89
C ARG A 53 4.93 12.80 10.64
N LEU A 54 5.06 12.37 9.39
CA LEU A 54 5.94 11.26 9.04
C LEU A 54 7.41 11.56 9.36
N LYS A 55 7.91 12.77 9.07
CA LYS A 55 9.25 13.20 9.48
C LYS A 55 9.47 13.08 10.98
N LYS A 56 8.47 13.39 11.79
CA LYS A 56 8.57 13.33 13.25
C LYS A 56 8.63 11.88 13.76
N VAL A 57 7.91 10.95 13.13
CA VAL A 57 7.78 9.57 13.59
C VAL A 57 8.79 8.62 12.93
N ALA A 58 9.32 8.95 11.75
CA ALA A 58 10.24 8.13 11.00
C ALA A 58 11.49 7.68 11.78
N PRO A 59 12.17 8.51 12.59
CA PRO A 59 13.32 8.05 13.38
C PRO A 59 12.99 6.93 14.38
N LYS A 60 11.76 6.93 14.92
CA LYS A 60 11.29 5.83 15.78
C LYS A 60 11.06 4.56 14.97
N ALA A 61 10.47 4.67 13.78
CA ALA A 61 10.25 3.55 12.87
C ALA A 61 11.60 2.92 12.43
N GLU A 62 12.60 3.75 12.09
CA GLU A 62 13.96 3.32 11.77
C GLU A 62 14.61 2.56 12.94
N THR A 63 14.54 3.10 14.16
CA THR A 63 15.09 2.45 15.37
C THR A 63 14.39 1.13 15.68
N ALA A 64 13.10 1.02 15.36
CA ALA A 64 12.29 -0.18 15.57
C ALA A 64 12.45 -1.22 14.45
N ASP A 65 13.05 -0.87 13.31
CA ASP A 65 13.09 -1.63 12.06
C ASP A 65 11.68 -1.98 11.57
N VAL A 66 10.80 -0.95 11.57
CA VAL A 66 9.39 -1.01 11.14
C VAL A 66 9.17 -0.01 10.01
N VAL A 67 8.53 -0.43 8.94
CA VAL A 67 8.20 0.41 7.79
C VAL A 67 6.77 0.96 7.91
N LEU A 68 6.61 2.25 7.64
CA LEU A 68 5.31 2.92 7.53
C LEU A 68 4.90 2.93 6.04
N GLY A 69 3.96 2.09 5.68
CA GLY A 69 3.47 1.93 4.31
C GLY A 69 2.29 2.84 3.99
N ILE A 70 2.45 3.77 3.07
CA ILE A 70 1.39 4.68 2.61
C ILE A 70 0.51 3.96 1.59
N GLU A 71 -0.75 3.72 1.91
CA GLU A 71 -1.76 3.27 0.96
C GLU A 71 -2.74 4.41 0.65
N SER A 72 -2.87 4.77 -0.61
CA SER A 72 -3.69 5.92 -1.02
C SER A 72 -4.21 5.80 -2.45
N TRP A 73 -4.94 6.84 -2.92
CA TRP A 73 -5.32 7.01 -4.32
C TRP A 73 -4.39 7.98 -5.09
N LEU A 74 -3.20 8.24 -4.58
CA LEU A 74 -2.20 9.07 -5.25
C LEU A 74 -1.50 8.29 -6.38
N SER A 75 -0.95 9.01 -7.35
CA SER A 75 -0.07 8.43 -8.38
C SER A 75 1.30 8.07 -7.80
N ALA A 76 2.09 7.31 -8.57
CA ALA A 76 3.47 6.98 -8.19
C ALA A 76 4.32 8.24 -8.01
N GLU A 77 4.18 9.23 -8.91
CA GLU A 77 4.88 10.51 -8.80
C GLU A 77 4.55 11.23 -7.50
N GLU A 78 3.25 11.33 -7.16
CA GLU A 78 2.80 11.98 -5.92
C GLU A 78 3.29 11.23 -4.67
N HIS A 79 3.35 9.89 -4.71
CA HIS A 79 3.95 9.11 -3.64
C HIS A 79 5.44 9.41 -3.51
N LEU A 80 6.20 9.41 -4.60
CA LEU A 80 7.63 9.70 -4.59
C LEU A 80 7.94 11.11 -4.09
N GLU A 81 7.08 12.10 -4.38
CA GLU A 81 7.18 13.44 -3.80
C GLU A 81 7.10 13.39 -2.26
N ILE A 82 6.14 12.62 -1.71
CA ILE A 82 6.00 12.46 -0.26
C ILE A 82 7.22 11.73 0.32
N LEU A 83 7.63 10.60 -0.27
CA LEU A 83 8.77 9.81 0.22
C LEU A 83 10.06 10.63 0.21
N SER A 84 10.34 11.34 -0.90
CA SER A 84 11.50 12.22 -1.02
C SER A 84 11.46 13.36 0.00
N ALA A 85 10.29 13.97 0.19
CA ALA A 85 10.14 15.03 1.19
C ALA A 85 10.32 14.53 2.63
N VAL A 86 9.88 13.30 2.94
CA VAL A 86 10.10 12.69 4.28
C VAL A 86 11.57 12.34 4.48
N GLY A 87 12.22 11.73 3.49
CA GLY A 87 13.65 11.42 3.49
C GLY A 87 14.03 10.22 4.38
N SER A 88 13.12 9.25 4.57
CA SER A 88 13.36 8.05 5.38
C SER A 88 13.11 6.78 4.57
N SER A 89 14.04 5.84 4.62
CA SER A 89 13.88 4.51 3.99
C SER A 89 12.82 3.62 4.67
N HIS A 90 12.34 4.02 5.86
CA HIS A 90 11.28 3.33 6.61
C HIS A 90 9.89 3.96 6.36
N VAL A 91 9.77 4.83 5.38
CA VAL A 91 8.49 5.28 4.84
C VAL A 91 8.43 4.86 3.38
N LYS A 92 7.47 4.02 3.01
CA LYS A 92 7.34 3.41 1.68
C LYS A 92 5.89 3.42 1.22
N VAL A 93 5.66 2.97 0.00
CA VAL A 93 4.32 2.79 -0.57
C VAL A 93 3.82 1.38 -0.25
N TYR A 94 2.61 1.28 0.24
CA TYR A 94 1.82 0.06 0.27
C TYR A 94 0.93 0.07 -0.99
N TYR A 95 1.36 -0.60 -2.07
CA TYR A 95 0.78 -0.40 -3.38
C TYR A 95 -0.44 -1.29 -3.63
N ASP A 96 -1.60 -0.71 -3.91
CA ASP A 96 -2.84 -1.42 -4.24
C ASP A 96 -3.13 -1.36 -5.74
N LEU A 97 -3.06 -2.51 -6.41
CA LEU A 97 -3.24 -2.65 -7.86
C LEU A 97 -4.64 -2.23 -8.32
N ALA A 98 -5.68 -2.60 -7.56
CA ALA A 98 -7.06 -2.29 -7.94
C ALA A 98 -7.40 -0.82 -7.71
N ASN A 99 -6.88 -0.21 -6.64
CA ASN A 99 -7.04 1.21 -6.37
C ASN A 99 -6.38 2.04 -7.48
N ALA A 100 -5.14 1.75 -7.85
CA ALA A 100 -4.43 2.42 -8.94
C ALA A 100 -5.14 2.25 -10.30
N THR A 101 -5.57 1.03 -10.63
CA THR A 101 -6.37 0.75 -11.84
C THR A 101 -7.69 1.52 -11.84
N LYS A 102 -8.38 1.62 -10.70
CA LYS A 102 -9.63 2.38 -10.54
C LYS A 102 -9.41 3.88 -10.75
N MET A 103 -8.26 4.40 -10.34
CA MET A 103 -7.90 5.81 -10.57
C MET A 103 -7.50 6.08 -12.03
N GLY A 104 -7.35 5.06 -12.86
CA GLY A 104 -6.98 5.18 -14.26
C GLY A 104 -5.48 5.26 -14.51
N TYR A 105 -4.66 4.93 -13.52
CA TYR A 105 -3.22 4.90 -13.67
C TYR A 105 -2.75 3.68 -14.48
N ASP A 106 -1.67 3.83 -15.24
CA ASP A 106 -0.96 2.71 -15.86
C ASP A 106 -0.10 2.01 -14.79
N ILE A 107 -0.67 0.99 -14.16
CA ILE A 107 -0.03 0.29 -13.03
C ILE A 107 1.34 -0.27 -13.36
N PHE A 108 1.63 -0.59 -14.62
CA PHE A 108 2.92 -1.11 -15.06
C PHE A 108 3.98 -0.03 -15.05
N LYS A 109 3.62 1.19 -15.51
CA LYS A 109 4.49 2.36 -15.40
C LYS A 109 4.68 2.80 -13.96
N GLU A 110 3.61 2.76 -13.15
CA GLU A 110 3.67 3.09 -11.74
C GLU A 110 4.64 2.17 -10.99
N ILE A 111 4.53 0.84 -11.19
CA ILE A 111 5.45 -0.15 -10.60
C ILE A 111 6.90 0.13 -11.01
N ALA A 112 7.14 0.39 -12.30
CA ALA A 112 8.48 0.70 -12.80
C ALA A 112 9.03 2.00 -12.21
N LEU A 113 8.19 3.02 -12.03
CA LEU A 113 8.59 4.31 -11.49
C LEU A 113 8.88 4.25 -9.99
N LEU A 114 8.07 3.51 -9.23
CA LEU A 114 8.29 3.32 -7.79
C LEU A 114 9.58 2.53 -7.53
N GLY A 115 9.86 1.50 -8.32
CA GLY A 115 10.97 0.58 -8.03
C GLY A 115 10.72 -0.25 -6.76
N ALA A 116 11.48 -1.32 -6.60
CA ALA A 116 11.33 -2.22 -5.46
C ALA A 116 11.67 -1.56 -4.11
N GLU A 117 12.57 -0.59 -4.13
CA GLU A 117 13.05 0.11 -2.93
C GLU A 117 11.98 0.98 -2.26
N ASN A 118 11.01 1.49 -3.03
CA ASN A 118 9.95 2.35 -2.52
C ASN A 118 8.64 1.62 -2.20
N ILE A 119 8.54 0.32 -2.50
CA ILE A 119 7.36 -0.50 -2.22
C ILE A 119 7.64 -1.39 -1.01
N CYS A 120 6.79 -1.33 0.03
CA CYS A 120 6.89 -2.25 1.17
C CYS A 120 6.08 -3.53 0.96
N GLU A 121 4.84 -3.41 0.52
CA GLU A 121 3.94 -4.52 0.25
C GLU A 121 3.00 -4.17 -0.90
N ILE A 122 2.40 -5.19 -1.51
CA ILE A 122 1.47 -5.03 -2.63
C ILE A 122 0.15 -5.72 -2.31
N HIS A 123 -0.96 -4.97 -2.38
CA HIS A 123 -2.29 -5.54 -2.38
C HIS A 123 -2.65 -6.13 -3.75
N PHE A 124 -2.80 -7.45 -3.78
CA PHE A 124 -3.45 -8.17 -4.87
C PHE A 124 -4.96 -8.12 -4.67
N LYS A 125 -5.61 -7.29 -5.46
CA LYS A 125 -7.02 -6.93 -5.32
C LYS A 125 -7.67 -6.73 -6.69
N GLU A 126 -8.96 -7.02 -6.76
CA GLU A 126 -9.85 -6.65 -7.85
C GLU A 126 -11.04 -5.85 -7.32
N ASN A 127 -11.64 -5.04 -8.17
CA ASN A 127 -12.82 -4.24 -7.81
C ASN A 127 -14.11 -5.07 -7.90
N GLY A 128 -14.36 -5.92 -6.89
CA GLY A 128 -15.59 -6.71 -6.78
C GLY A 128 -15.57 -8.05 -7.55
N GLN A 129 -14.43 -8.45 -8.11
CA GLN A 129 -14.21 -9.72 -8.80
C GLN A 129 -13.19 -10.59 -8.04
N LEU A 130 -13.13 -11.88 -8.35
CA LEU A 130 -11.99 -12.71 -7.96
C LEU A 130 -10.73 -12.25 -8.71
N LEU A 131 -9.57 -12.52 -8.14
CA LEU A 131 -8.28 -12.21 -8.76
C LEU A 131 -8.17 -12.88 -10.15
N GLY A 132 -7.75 -12.08 -11.15
CA GLY A 132 -7.68 -12.51 -12.55
C GLY A 132 -9.01 -12.55 -13.30
N GLN A 133 -10.13 -12.17 -12.68
CA GLN A 133 -11.44 -12.10 -13.32
C GLN A 133 -11.93 -10.66 -13.53
N GLY A 134 -11.12 -9.68 -13.21
CA GLY A 134 -11.45 -8.26 -13.32
C GLY A 134 -10.62 -7.54 -14.38
N LYS A 135 -10.14 -6.34 -14.02
CA LYS A 135 -9.42 -5.45 -14.94
C LYS A 135 -7.91 -5.48 -14.77
N VAL A 136 -7.41 -6.07 -13.67
CA VAL A 136 -5.99 -6.14 -13.38
C VAL A 136 -5.36 -7.29 -14.17
N ASP A 137 -4.41 -6.97 -15.04
CA ASP A 137 -3.59 -7.96 -15.74
C ASP A 137 -2.47 -8.44 -14.82
N PHE A 138 -2.76 -9.45 -14.00
CA PHE A 138 -1.83 -9.98 -13.00
C PHE A 138 -0.60 -10.65 -13.61
N GLU A 139 -0.68 -11.22 -14.81
CA GLU A 139 0.47 -11.80 -15.50
C GLU A 139 1.47 -10.71 -15.85
N ARG A 140 0.98 -9.64 -16.44
CA ARG A 140 1.82 -8.47 -16.74
C ARG A 140 2.32 -7.75 -15.48
N VAL A 141 1.50 -7.72 -14.40
CA VAL A 141 1.94 -7.22 -13.08
C VAL A 141 3.12 -8.05 -12.57
N LYS A 142 3.02 -9.39 -12.62
CA LYS A 142 4.11 -10.29 -12.20
C LYS A 142 5.41 -9.97 -12.96
N VAL A 143 5.33 -9.85 -14.29
CA VAL A 143 6.49 -9.47 -15.12
C VAL A 143 7.05 -8.11 -14.71
N SER A 144 6.19 -7.11 -14.45
CA SER A 144 6.63 -5.78 -14.03
C SER A 144 7.34 -5.81 -12.68
N LEU A 145 6.86 -6.61 -11.74
CA LEU A 145 7.47 -6.78 -10.42
C LEU A 145 8.79 -7.55 -10.48
N ASP A 146 8.89 -8.55 -11.34
CA ASP A 146 10.15 -9.26 -11.60
C ASP A 146 11.20 -8.32 -12.20
N ASN A 147 10.80 -7.48 -13.14
CA ASN A 147 11.70 -6.52 -13.80
C ASN A 147 12.32 -5.51 -12.82
N ILE A 148 11.60 -5.08 -11.79
CA ILE A 148 12.14 -4.22 -10.73
C ILE A 148 12.84 -5.00 -9.62
N GLY A 149 12.84 -6.35 -9.67
CA GLY A 149 13.45 -7.20 -8.66
C GLY A 149 12.70 -7.23 -7.32
N TYR A 150 11.38 -6.99 -7.31
CA TYR A 150 10.58 -7.00 -6.08
C TYR A 150 10.61 -8.36 -5.38
N LYS A 151 10.87 -8.37 -4.07
CA LYS A 151 10.96 -9.58 -3.22
C LYS A 151 10.09 -9.48 -1.95
N GLY A 152 9.22 -8.48 -1.90
CA GLY A 152 8.32 -8.26 -0.76
C GLY A 152 7.09 -9.17 -0.76
N TRP A 153 6.15 -8.85 0.10
CA TRP A 153 4.93 -9.61 0.28
C TRP A 153 3.83 -9.21 -0.72
N TYR A 154 3.09 -10.22 -1.17
CA TYR A 154 1.84 -10.06 -1.92
C TYR A 154 0.69 -10.35 -0.97
N ILE A 155 -0.09 -9.34 -0.66
CA ILE A 155 -1.20 -9.44 0.28
C ILE A 155 -2.51 -9.56 -0.49
N MET A 156 -3.21 -10.67 -0.31
CA MET A 156 -4.52 -10.84 -0.93
C MET A 156 -5.57 -10.05 -0.16
N GLU A 157 -5.97 -8.92 -0.69
CA GLU A 157 -7.15 -8.16 -0.26
C GLU A 157 -8.31 -8.44 -1.23
N GLY A 158 -8.69 -9.72 -1.30
CA GLY A 158 -9.66 -10.19 -2.28
C GLY A 158 -11.07 -9.68 -2.00
N ALA A 159 -11.67 -9.00 -2.97
CA ALA A 159 -13.10 -8.78 -2.96
C ALA A 159 -13.85 -10.11 -3.06
N ILE A 160 -14.99 -10.20 -2.37
CA ILE A 160 -15.87 -11.35 -2.48
C ILE A 160 -16.98 -10.98 -3.45
N PRO A 161 -17.09 -11.62 -4.62
CA PRO A 161 -18.17 -11.38 -5.54
C PRO A 161 -19.55 -11.59 -4.88
N LYS A 162 -20.54 -10.79 -5.29
CA LYS A 162 -21.89 -10.87 -4.73
C LYS A 162 -22.45 -12.29 -4.85
N GLY A 163 -22.92 -12.84 -3.72
CA GLY A 163 -23.49 -14.18 -3.66
C GLY A 163 -22.48 -15.31 -3.48
N MET A 164 -21.20 -14.99 -3.32
CA MET A 164 -20.17 -15.97 -3.06
C MET A 164 -19.80 -16.01 -1.57
N GLU A 165 -19.52 -17.20 -1.05
CA GLU A 165 -19.01 -17.41 0.30
C GLU A 165 -17.54 -16.96 0.41
N VAL A 166 -17.15 -16.44 1.59
CA VAL A 166 -15.78 -15.93 1.84
C VAL A 166 -14.71 -17.00 1.59
N LEU A 167 -14.88 -18.15 2.20
CA LEU A 167 -13.87 -19.21 2.16
C LEU A 167 -13.65 -19.80 0.75
N PRO A 168 -14.70 -20.13 -0.03
CA PRO A 168 -14.52 -20.50 -1.43
C PRO A 168 -13.87 -19.42 -2.29
N ALA A 169 -14.21 -18.13 -2.08
CA ALA A 169 -13.63 -17.02 -2.82
C ALA A 169 -12.11 -16.92 -2.56
N TYR A 170 -11.71 -16.93 -1.30
CA TYR A 170 -10.28 -16.86 -0.93
C TYR A 170 -9.48 -18.09 -1.36
N ARG A 171 -10.08 -19.29 -1.36
CA ARG A 171 -9.43 -20.48 -1.92
C ARG A 171 -9.16 -20.33 -3.42
N GLN A 172 -10.10 -19.77 -4.17
CA GLN A 172 -9.90 -19.52 -5.60
C GLN A 172 -8.82 -18.47 -5.84
N ASN A 173 -8.84 -17.37 -5.08
CA ASN A 173 -7.80 -16.34 -5.15
C ASN A 173 -6.41 -16.92 -4.80
N LEU A 174 -6.31 -17.74 -3.75
CA LEU A 174 -5.04 -18.39 -3.38
C LEU A 174 -4.52 -19.32 -4.48
N ASN A 175 -5.40 -20.12 -5.09
CA ASN A 175 -5.04 -21.00 -6.19
C ASN A 175 -4.53 -20.19 -7.39
N PHE A 176 -5.22 -19.10 -7.76
CA PHE A 176 -4.81 -18.21 -8.83
C PHE A 176 -3.40 -17.63 -8.56
N VAL A 177 -3.20 -17.02 -7.38
CA VAL A 177 -1.89 -16.45 -7.03
C VAL A 177 -0.81 -17.52 -7.00
N SER A 178 -1.12 -18.71 -6.45
CA SER A 178 -0.14 -19.82 -6.39
C SER A 178 0.28 -20.34 -7.77
N GLN A 179 -0.60 -20.27 -8.75
CA GLN A 179 -0.28 -20.61 -10.14
C GLN A 179 0.54 -19.49 -10.80
N LEU A 180 0.12 -18.24 -10.64
CA LEU A 180 0.81 -17.08 -11.17
C LEU A 180 2.27 -16.98 -10.67
N MET A 181 2.54 -17.35 -9.41
CA MET A 181 3.91 -17.30 -8.86
C MET A 181 4.82 -18.44 -9.30
N LYS A 182 4.27 -19.46 -10.00
CA LYS A 182 5.05 -20.58 -10.56
C LYS A 182 5.40 -20.39 -12.03
N SER A 183 4.69 -19.48 -12.72
CA SER A 183 4.96 -19.11 -14.11
C SER A 183 6.12 -18.11 -14.18
#